data_cdd95054f9e666cd051d441369599446
#
_entry.id   cdd95054f9e666cd051d441369599446
#
_cell.length_a   1.000
_cell.length_b   1.000
_cell.length_c   1.000
_cell.angle_alpha   90.00
_cell.angle_beta   90.00
_cell.angle_gamma   90.00
#
_symmetry.space_group_name_H-M   'P 1'
#
loop_
_entity.id
_entity.type
_entity.pdbx_description
1 polymer ?
#
loop_
_entity_poly.entity_id
_entity_poly.type
_entity_poly.pdbx_seq_one_letter_code
_entity_poly.pdbx_strand_id
1 'polypeptide(L)'
;MLSSAALLTTPDLSVRDLHCAHARGGWGATELARRSAIVFPRRGSFRRRGTHGDEVIEPGVAYFQRPGEEEEFAHPHDGGDRCTSIGFSDTLLATLLGGDPTLPATVVATTPQDDLALRLLGVTRGPRIEPTRHEERVLDLVTSVLAAGVPKRVAAGRPATQHARRRVASDAREALAHDPTLGLLDLARLVAVSPHHLSRVFRAEVGVSISTYRRRLRLRAALERIGEGGLARVAADAGFADHAHLTREMRALLGTTPSALQREIAGPLHQSG
;
A
#
# COMPACT_ATOMS: atom_id res chain seq x y z
N MET A 1 -11.24 -15.98 -5.08
CA MET A 1 -12.58 -15.38 -4.85
C MET A 1 -12.37 -14.04 -4.18
N LEU A 2 -12.95 -12.96 -4.73
CA LEU A 2 -12.90 -11.62 -4.15
C LEU A 2 -14.05 -11.46 -3.14
N SER A 3 -13.73 -11.09 -1.90
CA SER A 3 -14.70 -10.66 -0.90
C SER A 3 -14.52 -9.20 -0.55
N SER A 4 -15.58 -8.53 -0.14
CA SER A 4 -15.57 -7.10 0.13
C SER A 4 -16.46 -6.76 1.32
N ALA A 5 -15.93 -5.97 2.25
CA ALA A 5 -16.68 -5.44 3.39
C ALA A 5 -16.64 -3.91 3.40
N ALA A 6 -17.79 -3.27 3.60
CA ALA A 6 -17.85 -1.82 3.75
C ALA A 6 -17.33 -1.42 5.14
N LEU A 7 -16.46 -0.41 5.17
CA LEU A 7 -15.94 0.21 6.40
C LEU A 7 -16.62 1.56 6.65
N LEU A 8 -16.85 2.33 5.59
CA LEU A 8 -17.57 3.60 5.61
C LEU A 8 -18.37 3.72 4.31
N THR A 9 -19.56 4.29 4.37
CA THR A 9 -20.35 4.63 3.19
C THR A 9 -21.14 5.91 3.45
N THR A 10 -20.87 6.92 2.65
CA THR A 10 -21.62 8.18 2.57
C THR A 10 -22.05 8.40 1.11
N PRO A 11 -22.82 9.43 0.77
CA PRO A 11 -23.16 9.75 -0.61
C PRO A 11 -21.93 9.96 -1.51
N ASP A 12 -20.87 10.58 -0.97
CA ASP A 12 -19.70 11.00 -1.73
C ASP A 12 -18.47 10.12 -1.55
N LEU A 13 -18.43 9.29 -0.50
CA LEU A 13 -17.25 8.52 -0.12
C LEU A 13 -17.61 7.09 0.25
N SER A 14 -16.84 6.13 -0.24
CA SER A 14 -16.96 4.74 0.18
C SER A 14 -15.59 4.16 0.52
N VAL A 15 -15.44 3.55 1.70
CA VAL A 15 -14.22 2.82 2.09
C VAL A 15 -14.57 1.35 2.22
N ARG A 16 -13.82 0.50 1.53
CA ARG A 16 -14.05 -0.95 1.48
C ARG A 16 -12.77 -1.70 1.80
N ASP A 17 -12.91 -2.75 2.59
CA ASP A 17 -11.87 -3.76 2.81
C ASP A 17 -12.07 -4.86 1.77
N LEU A 18 -11.07 -5.07 0.92
CA LEU A 18 -11.07 -6.07 -0.15
C LEU A 18 -10.13 -7.20 0.25
N HIS A 19 -10.59 -8.44 0.07
CA HIS A 19 -9.77 -9.62 0.26
C HIS A 19 -9.91 -10.54 -0.96
N CYS A 20 -8.83 -10.73 -1.66
CA CYS A 20 -8.71 -11.60 -2.82
C CYS A 20 -8.02 -12.90 -2.40
N ALA A 21 -8.77 -13.98 -2.30
CA ALA A 21 -8.24 -15.31 -2.00
C ALA A 21 -7.98 -16.06 -3.33
N HIS A 22 -7.00 -15.62 -4.10
CA HIS A 22 -6.55 -16.32 -5.30
C HIS A 22 -5.34 -17.21 -5.00
N ALA A 23 -5.34 -18.41 -5.59
CA ALA A 23 -4.13 -19.19 -5.77
C ALA A 23 -3.27 -18.55 -6.87
N ARG A 24 -2.00 -18.90 -6.90
CA ARG A 24 -1.06 -18.49 -7.95
C ARG A 24 -1.68 -18.71 -9.34
N GLY A 25 -1.68 -17.67 -10.18
CA GLY A 25 -2.26 -17.69 -11.52
C GLY A 25 -1.73 -16.58 -12.43
N GLY A 26 -1.98 -16.75 -13.71
CA GLY A 26 -1.72 -15.74 -14.73
C GLY A 26 -2.78 -14.62 -14.72
N TRP A 27 -2.90 -13.94 -15.84
CA TRP A 27 -3.87 -12.87 -16.03
C TRP A 27 -5.30 -13.41 -15.97
N GLY A 28 -6.13 -12.76 -15.16
CA GLY A 28 -7.55 -13.04 -15.06
C GLY A 28 -8.36 -12.44 -16.22
N ALA A 29 -9.67 -12.49 -16.08
CA ALA A 29 -10.56 -11.81 -17.04
C ALA A 29 -10.42 -10.28 -16.91
N THR A 30 -10.64 -9.59 -18.02
CA THR A 30 -10.70 -8.12 -18.04
C THR A 30 -11.88 -7.64 -17.19
N GLU A 31 -11.64 -6.75 -16.27
CA GLU A 31 -12.62 -6.11 -15.39
C GLU A 31 -12.77 -4.63 -15.80
N LEU A 32 -13.99 -4.12 -15.73
CA LEU A 32 -14.26 -2.72 -16.00
C LEU A 32 -14.37 -1.94 -14.69
N ALA A 33 -13.51 -0.96 -14.49
CA ALA A 33 -13.60 -0.05 -13.35
C ALA A 33 -14.88 0.79 -13.44
N ARG A 34 -15.72 0.74 -12.39
CA ARG A 34 -17.06 1.36 -12.41
C ARG A 34 -17.12 2.73 -11.76
N ARG A 35 -16.09 3.11 -11.01
CA ARG A 35 -16.02 4.37 -10.26
C ARG A 35 -14.58 4.85 -10.10
N SER A 36 -14.43 6.13 -9.81
CA SER A 36 -13.16 6.69 -9.39
C SER A 36 -12.81 6.16 -8.01
N ALA A 37 -11.62 5.55 -7.86
CA ALA A 37 -11.14 5.04 -6.58
C ALA A 37 -9.61 5.11 -6.45
N ILE A 38 -9.15 5.14 -5.21
CA ILE A 38 -7.76 4.87 -4.85
C ILE A 38 -7.72 3.54 -4.13
N VAL A 39 -6.86 2.63 -4.58
CA VAL A 39 -6.70 1.31 -3.99
C VAL A 39 -5.32 1.17 -3.35
N PHE A 40 -5.31 0.74 -2.10
CA PHE A 40 -4.13 0.58 -1.26
C PHE A 40 -3.94 -0.90 -0.94
N PRO A 41 -2.96 -1.60 -1.53
CA PRO A 41 -2.61 -2.94 -1.11
C PRO A 41 -1.96 -2.89 0.29
N ARG A 42 -2.49 -3.69 1.21
CA ARG A 42 -1.99 -3.78 2.60
C ARG A 42 -1.20 -5.06 2.84
N ARG A 43 -1.55 -6.12 2.12
CA ARG A 43 -0.90 -7.43 2.20
C ARG A 43 -0.94 -8.13 0.85
N GLY A 44 0.09 -8.93 0.56
CA GLY A 44 0.25 -9.62 -0.73
C GLY A 44 0.75 -8.68 -1.82
N SER A 45 0.95 -9.21 -3.00
CA SER A 45 1.31 -8.47 -4.20
C SER A 45 0.66 -9.11 -5.42
N PHE A 46 0.34 -8.29 -6.42
CA PHE A 46 -0.23 -8.73 -7.69
C PHE A 46 0.25 -7.84 -8.82
N ARG A 47 0.07 -8.28 -10.04
CA ARG A 47 0.28 -7.46 -11.24
C ARG A 47 -1.07 -6.92 -11.71
N ARG A 48 -1.07 -5.66 -12.11
CA ARG A 48 -2.19 -4.99 -12.76
C ARG A 48 -1.77 -4.58 -14.15
N ARG A 49 -2.61 -4.86 -15.12
CA ARG A 49 -2.51 -4.35 -16.49
C ARG A 49 -3.69 -3.44 -16.75
N GLY A 50 -3.44 -2.24 -17.24
CA GLY A 50 -4.44 -1.27 -17.64
C GLY A 50 -3.93 -0.43 -18.80
N THR A 51 -4.60 0.68 -19.07
CA THR A 51 -4.29 1.59 -20.19
C THR A 51 -2.83 2.08 -20.19
N HIS A 52 -2.18 2.11 -19.03
CA HIS A 52 -0.80 2.61 -18.88
C HIS A 52 0.28 1.52 -18.82
N GLY A 53 -0.10 0.26 -19.08
CA GLY A 53 0.81 -0.90 -19.10
C GLY A 53 0.72 -1.76 -17.87
N ASP A 54 1.73 -2.62 -17.69
CA ASP A 54 1.83 -3.58 -16.60
C ASP A 54 2.54 -2.96 -15.40
N GLU A 55 1.92 -3.05 -14.23
CA GLU A 55 2.43 -2.51 -12.96
C GLU A 55 2.44 -3.59 -11.89
N VAL A 56 3.48 -3.59 -11.04
CA VAL A 56 3.50 -4.40 -9.82
C VAL A 56 2.86 -3.58 -8.69
N ILE A 57 1.82 -4.16 -8.12
CA ILE A 57 1.06 -3.58 -7.01
C ILE A 57 1.38 -4.36 -5.74
N GLU A 58 1.87 -3.64 -4.72
CA GLU A 58 2.36 -4.22 -3.47
C GLU A 58 2.12 -3.26 -2.30
N PRO A 59 2.22 -3.70 -1.04
CA PRO A 59 2.16 -2.81 0.10
C PRO A 59 3.22 -1.70 0.00
N GLY A 60 2.77 -0.46 -0.01
CA GLY A 60 3.62 0.72 -0.16
C GLY A 60 3.41 1.53 -1.40
N VAL A 61 2.44 1.12 -2.19
CA VAL A 61 1.93 1.95 -3.28
C VAL A 61 0.43 2.12 -3.16
N ALA A 62 -0.11 3.10 -3.85
CA ALA A 62 -1.52 3.22 -4.16
C ALA A 62 -1.69 3.31 -5.67
N TYR A 63 -2.75 2.76 -6.21
CA TYR A 63 -3.09 2.93 -7.62
C TYR A 63 -4.49 3.51 -7.77
N PHE A 64 -4.74 4.12 -8.92
CA PHE A 64 -5.99 4.81 -9.23
C PHE A 64 -6.82 4.01 -10.21
N GLN A 65 -8.10 3.84 -9.90
CA GLN A 65 -9.10 3.31 -10.81
C GLN A 65 -9.94 4.45 -11.37
N ARG A 66 -10.19 4.42 -12.69
CA ARG A 66 -11.00 5.43 -13.40
C ARG A 66 -12.20 4.76 -14.02
N PRO A 67 -13.38 5.38 -13.95
CA PRO A 67 -14.56 4.83 -14.61
C PRO A 67 -14.29 4.55 -16.10
N GLY A 68 -14.68 3.35 -16.55
CA GLY A 68 -14.50 2.92 -17.93
C GLY A 68 -13.10 2.38 -18.29
N GLU A 69 -12.15 2.39 -17.37
CA GLU A 69 -10.84 1.77 -17.60
C GLU A 69 -10.95 0.24 -17.48
N GLU A 70 -10.38 -0.46 -18.47
CA GLU A 70 -10.25 -1.91 -18.46
C GLU A 70 -8.98 -2.31 -17.70
N GLU A 71 -9.12 -3.26 -16.80
CA GLU A 71 -8.06 -3.75 -15.93
C GLU A 71 -8.01 -5.27 -15.96
N GLU A 72 -6.79 -5.83 -15.92
CA GLU A 72 -6.55 -7.25 -15.71
C GLU A 72 -5.61 -7.41 -14.51
N PHE A 73 -5.82 -8.48 -13.75
CA PHE A 73 -5.02 -8.77 -12.56
C PHE A 73 -4.39 -10.16 -12.67
N ALA A 74 -3.14 -10.27 -12.23
CA ALA A 74 -2.43 -11.54 -12.13
C ALA A 74 -1.79 -11.69 -10.74
N HIS A 75 -1.89 -12.87 -10.16
CA HIS A 75 -1.35 -13.19 -8.84
C HIS A 75 -0.16 -14.17 -9.01
N PRO A 76 1.07 -13.69 -9.15
CA PRO A 76 2.24 -14.55 -9.41
C PRO A 76 2.63 -15.41 -8.20
N HIS A 77 2.12 -15.06 -7.00
CA HIS A 77 2.40 -15.74 -5.73
C HIS A 77 1.12 -16.22 -5.08
N ASP A 78 1.22 -17.29 -4.27
CA ASP A 78 0.12 -17.79 -3.47
C ASP A 78 -0.17 -16.88 -2.27
N GLY A 79 -1.37 -17.02 -1.69
CA GLY A 79 -1.78 -16.33 -0.46
C GLY A 79 -2.73 -15.16 -0.67
N GLY A 80 -2.99 -14.78 -1.92
CA GLY A 80 -3.89 -13.68 -2.25
C GLY A 80 -3.40 -12.31 -1.75
N ASP A 81 -4.32 -11.36 -1.73
CA ASP A 81 -4.02 -10.00 -1.28
C ASP A 81 -5.15 -9.40 -0.41
N ARG A 82 -4.81 -8.35 0.33
CA ARG A 82 -5.76 -7.49 1.04
C ARG A 82 -5.53 -6.04 0.65
N CYS A 83 -6.61 -5.39 0.23
CA CYS A 83 -6.59 -3.99 -0.17
C CYS A 83 -7.63 -3.16 0.60
N THR A 84 -7.37 -1.87 0.75
CA THR A 84 -8.40 -0.88 1.06
C THR A 84 -8.71 -0.10 -0.21
N SER A 85 -9.96 -0.07 -0.61
CA SER A 85 -10.44 0.76 -1.72
C SER A 85 -11.23 1.95 -1.17
N ILE A 86 -10.86 3.15 -1.60
CA ILE A 86 -11.54 4.41 -1.28
C ILE A 86 -12.13 4.96 -2.57
N GLY A 87 -13.44 4.86 -2.71
CA GLY A 87 -14.19 5.33 -3.89
C GLY A 87 -14.82 6.70 -3.63
N PHE A 88 -14.90 7.52 -4.67
CA PHE A 88 -15.38 8.90 -4.61
C PHE A 88 -16.54 9.13 -5.57
N SER A 89 -17.42 10.11 -5.23
CA SER A 89 -18.26 10.78 -6.22
C SER A 89 -17.42 11.73 -7.07
N ASP A 90 -17.85 12.01 -8.28
CA ASP A 90 -17.17 12.97 -9.17
C ASP A 90 -17.15 14.38 -8.55
N THR A 91 -18.19 14.74 -7.80
CA THR A 91 -18.29 16.03 -7.10
C THR A 91 -17.20 16.18 -6.03
N LEU A 92 -17.03 15.17 -5.18
CA LEU A 92 -15.99 15.20 -4.16
C LEU A 92 -14.59 15.19 -4.79
N LEU A 93 -14.40 14.36 -5.82
CA LEU A 93 -13.12 14.27 -6.50
C LEU A 93 -12.74 15.58 -7.20
N ALA A 94 -13.68 16.23 -7.88
CA ALA A 94 -13.48 17.55 -8.46
C ALA A 94 -13.09 18.60 -7.40
N THR A 95 -13.73 18.56 -6.23
CA THR A 95 -13.41 19.45 -5.13
C THR A 95 -11.97 19.22 -4.62
N LEU A 96 -11.56 17.97 -4.45
CA LEU A 96 -10.21 17.61 -3.97
C LEU A 96 -9.12 17.94 -5.00
N LEU A 97 -9.43 17.90 -6.28
CA LEU A 97 -8.49 18.15 -7.38
C LEU A 97 -8.57 19.58 -7.95
N GLY A 98 -9.36 20.46 -7.34
CA GLY A 98 -9.44 21.86 -7.76
C GLY A 98 -10.25 22.10 -9.03
N GLY A 99 -11.23 21.24 -9.33
CA GLY A 99 -12.22 21.39 -10.40
C GLY A 99 -12.22 20.29 -11.45
N ASP A 100 -11.12 19.59 -11.69
CA ASP A 100 -11.03 18.48 -12.65
C ASP A 100 -11.06 17.13 -11.89
N PRO A 101 -12.07 16.27 -12.06
CA PRO A 101 -12.18 14.98 -11.37
C PRO A 101 -11.24 13.90 -11.94
N THR A 102 -10.23 14.25 -12.73
CA THR A 102 -9.32 13.30 -13.35
C THR A 102 -8.23 12.84 -12.39
N LEU A 103 -8.28 11.60 -11.99
CA LEU A 103 -7.25 10.98 -11.14
C LEU A 103 -5.90 10.86 -11.88
N PRO A 104 -4.75 10.95 -11.17
CA PRO A 104 -3.44 10.72 -11.75
C PRO A 104 -3.32 9.35 -12.43
N ALA A 105 -2.50 9.27 -13.47
CA ALA A 105 -2.37 8.06 -14.29
C ALA A 105 -1.40 7.00 -13.72
N THR A 106 -0.66 7.34 -12.66
CA THR A 106 0.46 6.53 -12.18
C THR A 106 0.21 5.95 -10.79
N VAL A 107 0.86 4.82 -10.52
CA VAL A 107 1.01 4.29 -9.17
C VAL A 107 1.85 5.24 -8.32
N VAL A 108 1.43 5.50 -7.09
CA VAL A 108 2.07 6.43 -6.15
C VAL A 108 2.63 5.67 -4.97
N ALA A 109 3.83 6.04 -4.53
CA ALA A 109 4.39 5.49 -3.29
C ALA A 109 3.68 6.08 -2.07
N THR A 110 3.25 5.22 -1.15
CA THR A 110 2.68 5.64 0.15
C THR A 110 3.77 5.90 1.18
N THR A 111 3.44 6.73 2.17
CA THR A 111 4.30 7.01 3.32
C THR A 111 3.98 6.07 4.49
N PRO A 112 4.87 5.94 5.51
CA PRO A 112 4.55 5.23 6.73
C PRO A 112 3.33 5.79 7.47
N GLN A 113 3.07 7.10 7.38
CA GLN A 113 1.90 7.76 7.96
C GLN A 113 0.60 7.34 7.24
N ASP A 114 0.64 7.20 5.90
CA ASP A 114 -0.49 6.66 5.13
C ASP A 114 -0.78 5.22 5.54
N ASP A 115 0.26 4.40 5.75
CA ASP A 115 0.10 3.01 6.22
C ASP A 115 -0.53 2.95 7.63
N LEU A 116 -0.15 3.86 8.54
CA LEU A 116 -0.78 3.98 9.86
C LEU A 116 -2.24 4.41 9.74
N ALA A 117 -2.56 5.40 8.91
CA ALA A 117 -3.92 5.85 8.66
C ALA A 117 -4.79 4.71 8.13
N LEU A 118 -4.31 3.96 7.14
CA LEU A 118 -4.99 2.76 6.60
C LEU A 118 -5.25 1.71 7.69
N ARG A 119 -4.27 1.46 8.57
CA ARG A 119 -4.43 0.52 9.67
C ARG A 119 -5.53 0.96 10.63
N LEU A 120 -5.54 2.24 10.99
CA LEU A 120 -6.56 2.80 11.86
C LEU A 120 -7.96 2.76 11.23
N LEU A 121 -8.08 3.01 9.92
CA LEU A 121 -9.35 2.87 9.19
C LEU A 121 -9.87 1.43 9.19
N GLY A 122 -9.00 0.44 9.00
CA GLY A 122 -9.39 -0.97 8.94
C GLY A 122 -9.83 -1.58 10.24
N VAL A 123 -9.41 -1.03 11.38
CA VAL A 123 -9.67 -1.58 12.72
C VAL A 123 -10.90 -0.98 13.39
N THR A 124 -11.27 0.21 12.99
CA THR A 124 -12.40 0.94 13.59
C THR A 124 -13.77 0.40 13.16
N ARG A 125 -13.91 -0.92 13.14
CA ARG A 125 -15.18 -1.63 12.98
C ARG A 125 -15.96 -1.60 14.31
N GLY A 126 -16.69 -0.53 14.58
CA GLY A 126 -17.55 -0.49 15.76
C GLY A 126 -18.28 0.84 15.91
N PRO A 127 -19.41 0.87 16.64
CA PRO A 127 -20.24 2.06 16.79
C PRO A 127 -19.59 3.19 17.63
N ARG A 128 -18.29 3.12 17.91
CA ARG A 128 -17.57 3.95 18.88
C ARG A 128 -16.71 5.07 18.30
N ILE A 129 -16.60 5.18 16.96
CA ILE A 129 -15.91 6.33 16.37
C ILE A 129 -16.96 7.22 15.75
N GLU A 130 -16.91 8.49 16.09
CA GLU A 130 -17.74 9.49 15.44
C GLU A 130 -17.49 9.44 13.93
N PRO A 131 -18.53 9.29 13.10
CA PRO A 131 -18.42 9.22 11.65
C PRO A 131 -17.56 10.34 11.08
N THR A 132 -17.69 11.55 11.58
CA THR A 132 -16.94 12.75 11.18
C THR A 132 -15.41 12.56 11.30
N ARG A 133 -14.95 11.98 12.41
CA ARG A 133 -13.51 11.74 12.63
C ARG A 133 -12.94 10.68 11.68
N HIS A 134 -13.79 9.77 11.24
CA HIS A 134 -13.42 8.74 10.26
C HIS A 134 -13.29 9.36 8.86
N GLU A 135 -14.22 10.21 8.48
CA GLU A 135 -14.19 10.95 7.22
C GLU A 135 -12.96 11.87 7.13
N GLU A 136 -12.66 12.62 8.19
CA GLU A 136 -11.47 13.48 8.26
C GLU A 136 -10.18 12.67 7.99
N ARG A 137 -10.01 11.52 8.65
CA ARG A 137 -8.83 10.66 8.42
C ARG A 137 -8.74 10.13 6.99
N VAL A 138 -9.88 9.80 6.38
CA VAL A 138 -9.92 9.37 4.98
C VAL A 138 -9.52 10.51 4.06
N LEU A 139 -10.04 11.71 4.29
CA LEU A 139 -9.73 12.88 3.47
C LEU A 139 -8.26 13.30 3.59
N ASP A 140 -7.66 13.24 4.78
CA ASP A 140 -6.23 13.49 5.00
C ASP A 140 -5.36 12.50 4.22
N LEU A 141 -5.68 11.19 4.30
CA LEU A 141 -4.98 10.16 3.56
C LEU A 141 -5.08 10.36 2.04
N VAL A 142 -6.29 10.63 1.56
CA VAL A 142 -6.55 10.88 0.13
C VAL A 142 -5.78 12.11 -0.35
N THR A 143 -5.83 13.21 0.39
CA THR A 143 -5.12 14.44 0.04
C THR A 143 -3.60 14.21 -0.02
N SER A 144 -3.04 13.46 0.95
CA SER A 144 -1.62 13.05 0.94
C SER A 144 -1.24 12.31 -0.33
N VAL A 145 -2.04 11.32 -0.71
CA VAL A 145 -1.77 10.47 -1.89
C VAL A 145 -1.98 11.21 -3.20
N LEU A 146 -3.02 12.04 -3.32
CA LEU A 146 -3.24 12.86 -4.51
C LEU A 146 -2.10 13.86 -4.72
N ALA A 147 -1.63 14.51 -3.64
CA ALA A 147 -0.48 15.41 -3.71
C ALA A 147 0.82 14.70 -4.15
N ALA A 148 1.00 13.43 -3.78
CA ALA A 148 2.14 12.61 -4.23
C ALA A 148 2.02 12.19 -5.70
N GLY A 149 0.81 12.09 -6.24
CA GLY A 149 0.51 11.72 -7.63
C GLY A 149 0.78 12.81 -8.67
N VAL A 150 1.06 14.04 -8.24
CA VAL A 150 1.46 15.11 -9.17
C VAL A 150 2.80 14.76 -9.82
N PRO A 151 2.90 14.71 -11.17
CA PRO A 151 4.10 14.30 -11.85
C PRO A 151 5.29 15.21 -11.49
N LYS A 152 6.25 14.67 -10.75
CA LYS A 152 7.56 15.33 -10.61
C LYS A 152 8.28 15.18 -11.95
N ARG A 153 8.84 16.28 -12.49
CA ARG A 153 9.62 16.26 -13.73
C ARG A 153 10.65 15.14 -13.67
N VAL A 154 10.44 14.10 -14.48
CA VAL A 154 11.38 12.99 -14.62
C VAL A 154 12.52 13.46 -15.53
N ALA A 155 13.76 13.25 -15.11
CA ALA A 155 14.94 13.56 -15.91
C ALA A 155 14.89 12.79 -17.25
N ALA A 156 15.12 13.50 -18.35
CA ALA A 156 15.09 12.95 -19.68
C ALA A 156 16.20 11.88 -19.86
N GLY A 157 15.83 10.67 -20.16
CA GLY A 157 16.71 9.56 -20.54
C GLY A 157 16.20 8.88 -21.82
N ARG A 158 17.06 8.09 -22.49
CA ARG A 158 16.61 7.30 -23.66
C ARG A 158 15.49 6.35 -23.24
N PRO A 159 14.32 6.30 -23.94
CA PRO A 159 13.15 5.53 -23.52
C PRO A 159 13.44 4.05 -23.22
N ALA A 160 14.23 3.37 -24.04
CA ALA A 160 14.60 1.96 -23.84
C ALA A 160 15.40 1.72 -22.55
N THR A 161 16.33 2.62 -22.21
CA THR A 161 17.12 2.54 -20.98
C THR A 161 16.25 2.82 -19.75
N GLN A 162 15.27 3.71 -19.86
CA GLN A 162 14.34 4.01 -18.79
C GLN A 162 13.38 2.84 -18.52
N HIS A 163 12.88 2.21 -19.58
CA HIS A 163 12.05 1.01 -19.46
C HIS A 163 12.81 -0.13 -18.76
N ALA A 164 14.06 -0.42 -19.18
CA ALA A 164 14.88 -1.43 -18.53
C ALA A 164 15.13 -1.15 -17.05
N ARG A 165 15.41 0.10 -16.67
CA ARG A 165 15.58 0.49 -15.26
C ARG A 165 14.29 0.30 -14.44
N ARG A 166 13.16 0.73 -14.97
CA ARG A 166 11.84 0.55 -14.33
C ARG A 166 11.54 -0.93 -14.10
N ARG A 167 11.82 -1.77 -15.10
CA ARG A 167 11.65 -3.22 -14.99
C ARG A 167 12.51 -3.81 -13.88
N VAL A 168 13.81 -3.51 -13.83
CA VAL A 168 14.72 -3.98 -12.76
C VAL A 168 14.22 -3.55 -11.38
N ALA A 169 13.78 -2.30 -11.24
CA ALA A 169 13.24 -1.81 -9.96
C ALA A 169 11.92 -2.48 -9.59
N SER A 170 11.04 -2.71 -10.58
CA SER A 170 9.76 -3.40 -10.39
C SER A 170 9.95 -4.85 -9.96
N ASP A 171 10.79 -5.60 -10.67
CA ASP A 171 11.09 -7.00 -10.36
C ASP A 171 11.73 -7.14 -8.96
N ALA A 172 12.61 -6.19 -8.59
CA ALA A 172 13.21 -6.16 -7.26
C ALA A 172 12.19 -5.84 -6.15
N ARG A 173 11.23 -4.95 -6.41
CA ARG A 173 10.14 -4.63 -5.49
C ARG A 173 9.23 -5.84 -5.27
N GLU A 174 8.83 -6.51 -6.36
CA GLU A 174 8.01 -7.72 -6.32
C GLU A 174 8.68 -8.82 -5.49
N ALA A 175 9.97 -9.07 -5.73
CA ALA A 175 10.74 -10.04 -4.96
C ALA A 175 10.81 -9.70 -3.47
N LEU A 176 11.04 -8.44 -3.12
CA LEU A 176 11.10 -7.98 -1.73
C LEU A 176 9.73 -7.98 -1.04
N ALA A 177 8.64 -7.74 -1.77
CA ALA A 177 7.30 -7.83 -1.23
C ALA A 177 6.92 -9.28 -0.89
N HIS A 178 7.42 -10.24 -1.69
CA HIS A 178 7.26 -11.67 -1.44
C HIS A 178 8.16 -12.16 -0.31
N ASP A 179 9.44 -11.80 -0.33
CA ASP A 179 10.42 -12.15 0.70
C ASP A 179 11.27 -10.93 1.12
N PRO A 180 10.88 -10.21 2.18
CA PRO A 180 11.64 -9.06 2.68
C PRO A 180 13.00 -9.42 3.31
N THR A 181 13.34 -10.70 3.44
CA THR A 181 14.61 -11.16 4.02
C THR A 181 15.72 -11.30 2.99
N LEU A 182 15.39 -11.32 1.68
CA LEU A 182 16.36 -11.47 0.59
C LEU A 182 17.57 -10.54 0.74
N GLY A 183 18.78 -11.10 0.71
CA GLY A 183 20.03 -10.34 0.71
C GLY A 183 20.19 -9.49 -0.56
N LEU A 184 21.06 -8.47 -0.53
CA LEU A 184 21.33 -7.66 -1.72
C LEU A 184 21.90 -8.50 -2.87
N LEU A 185 22.79 -9.47 -2.55
CA LEU A 185 23.42 -10.33 -3.53
C LEU A 185 22.40 -11.26 -4.20
N ASP A 186 21.50 -11.84 -3.41
CA ASP A 186 20.49 -12.77 -3.92
C ASP A 186 19.43 -12.02 -4.74
N LEU A 187 19.02 -10.84 -4.27
CA LEU A 187 18.14 -9.97 -5.03
C LEU A 187 18.75 -9.54 -6.37
N ALA A 188 20.05 -9.20 -6.39
CA ALA A 188 20.74 -8.83 -7.61
C ALA A 188 20.86 -9.99 -8.61
N ARG A 189 21.10 -11.22 -8.11
CA ARG A 189 21.08 -12.43 -8.94
C ARG A 189 19.71 -12.70 -9.53
N LEU A 190 18.66 -12.56 -8.72
CA LEU A 190 17.28 -12.79 -9.14
C LEU A 190 16.84 -11.85 -10.27
N VAL A 191 17.24 -10.57 -10.21
CA VAL A 191 16.92 -9.57 -11.25
C VAL A 191 18.02 -9.46 -12.31
N ALA A 192 18.99 -10.39 -12.34
CA ALA A 192 20.06 -10.53 -13.33
C ALA A 192 20.90 -9.25 -13.56
N VAL A 193 21.25 -8.53 -12.47
CA VAL A 193 22.14 -7.35 -12.54
C VAL A 193 23.19 -7.38 -11.43
N SER A 194 24.23 -6.52 -11.53
CA SER A 194 25.20 -6.40 -10.43
C SER A 194 24.58 -5.72 -9.20
N PRO A 195 25.01 -6.04 -7.96
CA PRO A 195 24.51 -5.43 -6.73
C PRO A 195 24.64 -3.91 -6.71
N HIS A 196 25.73 -3.38 -7.26
CA HIS A 196 25.95 -1.93 -7.38
C HIS A 196 24.95 -1.29 -8.36
N HIS A 197 24.75 -1.92 -9.51
CA HIS A 197 23.76 -1.44 -10.49
C HIS A 197 22.34 -1.46 -9.91
N LEU A 198 21.97 -2.57 -9.26
CA LEU A 198 20.67 -2.69 -8.58
C LEU A 198 20.46 -1.58 -7.55
N SER A 199 21.41 -1.36 -6.63
CA SER A 199 21.29 -0.34 -5.59
C SER A 199 21.08 1.07 -6.18
N ARG A 200 21.81 1.40 -7.24
CA ARG A 200 21.70 2.70 -7.93
C ARG A 200 20.37 2.85 -8.65
N VAL A 201 19.96 1.84 -9.41
CA VAL A 201 18.70 1.87 -10.18
C VAL A 201 17.51 1.90 -9.21
N PHE A 202 17.51 1.03 -8.20
CA PHE A 202 16.44 0.97 -7.22
C PHE A 202 16.24 2.33 -6.51
N ARG A 203 17.34 2.95 -6.06
CA ARG A 203 17.25 4.28 -5.43
C ARG A 203 16.75 5.37 -6.38
N ALA A 204 17.15 5.31 -7.65
CA ALA A 204 16.73 6.29 -8.65
C ALA A 204 15.24 6.16 -9.01
N GLU A 205 14.74 4.92 -9.15
CA GLU A 205 13.35 4.66 -9.58
C GLU A 205 12.37 4.65 -8.40
N VAL A 206 12.80 4.15 -7.21
CA VAL A 206 11.93 4.01 -6.01
C VAL A 206 12.07 5.19 -5.04
N GLY A 207 13.13 5.98 -5.17
CA GLY A 207 13.39 7.15 -4.32
C GLY A 207 14.04 6.86 -2.96
N VAL A 208 14.13 5.58 -2.57
CA VAL A 208 14.75 5.15 -1.30
C VAL A 208 15.72 3.98 -1.52
N SER A 209 16.61 3.75 -0.56
CA SER A 209 17.50 2.59 -0.61
C SER A 209 16.74 1.27 -0.39
N ILE A 210 17.27 0.15 -0.87
CA ILE A 210 16.73 -1.19 -0.65
C ILE A 210 16.58 -1.48 0.85
N SER A 211 17.53 -1.07 1.69
CA SER A 211 17.45 -1.26 3.15
C SER A 211 16.31 -0.46 3.78
N THR A 212 16.12 0.79 3.37
CA THR A 212 14.98 1.61 3.82
C THR A 212 13.66 1.02 3.35
N TYR A 213 13.60 0.54 2.11
CA TYR A 213 12.41 -0.10 1.55
C TYR A 213 12.02 -1.36 2.33
N ARG A 214 12.97 -2.27 2.62
CA ARG A 214 12.74 -3.45 3.47
C ARG A 214 12.22 -3.10 4.86
N ARG A 215 12.81 -2.07 5.48
CA ARG A 215 12.38 -1.60 6.80
C ARG A 215 10.92 -1.14 6.77
N ARG A 216 10.50 -0.45 5.71
CA ARG A 216 9.10 -0.06 5.52
C ARG A 216 8.18 -1.26 5.31
N LEU A 217 8.58 -2.28 4.53
CA LEU A 217 7.81 -3.51 4.35
C LEU A 217 7.59 -4.25 5.68
N ARG A 218 8.65 -4.40 6.50
CA ARG A 218 8.52 -5.00 7.84
C ARG A 218 7.59 -4.20 8.74
N LEU A 219 7.68 -2.88 8.70
CA LEU A 219 6.78 -2.02 9.47
C LEU A 219 5.32 -2.21 9.06
N ARG A 220 5.04 -2.26 7.76
CA ARG A 220 3.70 -2.54 7.24
C ARG A 220 3.17 -3.89 7.71
N ALA A 221 3.98 -4.92 7.60
CA ALA A 221 3.63 -6.26 8.08
C ALA A 221 3.30 -6.26 9.59
N ALA A 222 4.06 -5.51 10.40
CA ALA A 222 3.77 -5.33 11.82
C ALA A 222 2.44 -4.58 12.04
N LEU A 223 2.22 -3.47 11.33
CA LEU A 223 0.99 -2.66 11.45
C LEU A 223 -0.26 -3.49 11.17
N GLU A 224 -0.24 -4.33 10.15
CA GLU A 224 -1.37 -5.21 9.81
C GLU A 224 -1.70 -6.22 10.92
N ARG A 225 -0.72 -6.57 11.76
CA ARG A 225 -0.87 -7.60 12.80
C ARG A 225 -0.99 -7.05 14.21
N ILE A 226 -0.73 -5.76 14.44
CA ILE A 226 -0.94 -5.15 15.77
C ILE A 226 -2.44 -5.25 16.12
N GLY A 227 -2.71 -5.87 17.27
CA GLY A 227 -4.08 -6.20 17.73
C GLY A 227 -4.46 -7.68 17.55
N GLU A 228 -3.68 -8.47 16.78
CA GLU A 228 -3.97 -9.90 16.58
C GLU A 228 -3.27 -10.82 17.60
N GLY A 229 -2.43 -10.26 18.49
CA GLY A 229 -1.70 -11.07 19.47
C GLY A 229 -0.66 -10.29 20.27
N GLY A 230 0.27 -11.01 20.90
CA GLY A 230 1.33 -10.42 21.68
C GLY A 230 2.37 -9.70 20.80
N LEU A 231 2.81 -8.50 21.22
CA LEU A 231 3.69 -7.65 20.44
C LEU A 231 5.07 -8.28 20.14
N ALA A 232 5.56 -9.17 21.00
CA ALA A 232 6.79 -9.93 20.72
C ALA A 232 6.65 -10.83 19.50
N ARG A 233 5.50 -11.50 19.37
CA ARG A 233 5.19 -12.33 18.22
C ARG A 233 5.01 -11.48 16.95
N VAL A 234 4.29 -10.36 17.05
CA VAL A 234 4.15 -9.41 15.93
C VAL A 234 5.52 -8.95 15.43
N ALA A 235 6.45 -8.60 16.35
CA ALA A 235 7.80 -8.20 15.99
C ALA A 235 8.56 -9.32 15.26
N ALA A 236 8.55 -10.54 15.79
CA ALA A 236 9.23 -11.69 15.19
C ALA A 236 8.68 -12.02 13.80
N ASP A 237 7.37 -12.11 13.67
CA ASP A 237 6.68 -12.44 12.41
C ASP A 237 6.85 -11.36 11.34
N ALA A 238 7.07 -10.10 11.74
CA ALA A 238 7.38 -8.99 10.84
C ALA A 238 8.88 -8.85 10.52
N GLY A 239 9.73 -9.75 11.05
CA GLY A 239 11.17 -9.77 10.79
C GLY A 239 11.98 -8.73 11.57
N PHE A 240 11.48 -8.27 12.73
CA PHE A 240 12.24 -7.49 13.69
C PHE A 240 12.96 -8.44 14.67
N ALA A 241 14.14 -8.04 15.15
CA ALA A 241 14.93 -8.84 16.08
C ALA A 241 14.18 -9.10 17.40
N ASP A 242 13.45 -8.08 17.88
CA ASP A 242 12.67 -8.12 19.10
C ASP A 242 11.61 -7.00 19.15
N HIS A 243 10.79 -7.00 20.21
CA HIS A 243 9.78 -5.96 20.44
C HIS A 243 10.41 -4.56 20.65
N ALA A 244 11.59 -4.47 21.24
CA ALA A 244 12.26 -3.19 21.45
C ALA A 244 12.72 -2.59 20.12
N HIS A 245 13.21 -3.43 19.20
CA HIS A 245 13.55 -3.01 17.84
C HIS A 245 12.31 -2.48 17.08
N LEU A 246 11.20 -3.21 17.09
CA LEU A 246 9.93 -2.73 16.52
C LEU A 246 9.50 -1.40 17.13
N THR A 247 9.61 -1.25 18.46
CA THR A 247 9.24 -0.02 19.16
C THR A 247 10.08 1.18 18.72
N ARG A 248 11.41 1.00 18.58
CA ARG A 248 12.30 2.07 18.10
C ARG A 248 11.94 2.49 16.67
N GLU A 249 11.70 1.53 15.78
CA GLU A 249 11.33 1.79 14.40
C GLU A 249 9.99 2.51 14.28
N MET A 250 8.98 2.08 15.02
CA MET A 250 7.67 2.74 15.02
C MET A 250 7.75 4.17 15.55
N ARG A 251 8.50 4.41 16.64
CA ARG A 251 8.71 5.77 17.14
C ARG A 251 9.40 6.67 16.11
N ALA A 252 10.43 6.16 15.46
CA ALA A 252 11.20 6.92 14.48
C ALA A 252 10.41 7.27 13.21
N LEU A 253 9.55 6.36 12.74
CA LEU A 253 8.84 6.50 11.47
C LEU A 253 7.40 7.01 11.62
N LEU A 254 6.73 6.70 12.75
CA LEU A 254 5.31 6.97 12.95
C LEU A 254 5.02 7.88 14.15
N GLY A 255 6.01 8.18 14.98
CA GLY A 255 5.83 8.97 16.20
C GLY A 255 5.06 8.25 17.32
N THR A 256 4.71 6.97 17.15
CA THR A 256 3.92 6.17 18.11
C THR A 256 4.62 4.86 18.46
N THR A 257 4.07 4.12 19.42
CA THR A 257 4.60 2.80 19.82
C THR A 257 3.61 1.69 19.51
N PRO A 258 4.07 0.42 19.34
CA PRO A 258 3.17 -0.72 19.15
C PRO A 258 2.11 -0.82 20.25
N SER A 259 2.50 -0.61 21.51
CA SER A 259 1.56 -0.69 22.65
C SER A 259 0.56 0.47 22.69
N ALA A 260 0.95 1.67 22.26
CA ALA A 260 0.02 2.80 22.14
C ALA A 260 -0.99 2.55 21.03
N LEU A 261 -0.53 2.10 19.87
CA LEU A 261 -1.40 1.75 18.76
C LEU A 261 -2.33 0.57 19.11
N GLN A 262 -1.83 -0.46 19.80
CA GLN A 262 -2.66 -1.58 20.24
C GLN A 262 -3.79 -1.14 21.17
N ARG A 263 -3.53 -0.20 22.09
CA ARG A 263 -4.57 0.39 22.94
C ARG A 263 -5.58 1.23 22.16
N GLU A 264 -5.13 2.01 21.20
CA GLU A 264 -6.02 2.80 20.32
C GLU A 264 -6.95 1.88 19.53
N ILE A 265 -6.42 0.77 19.01
CA ILE A 265 -7.16 -0.27 18.29
C ILE A 265 -8.18 -0.98 19.21
N ALA A 266 -7.78 -1.33 20.43
CA ALA A 266 -8.65 -2.03 21.38
C ALA A 266 -9.79 -1.15 21.91
N GLY A 267 -9.66 0.16 21.79
CA GLY A 267 -10.58 1.13 22.37
C GLY A 267 -10.47 1.19 23.91
N PRO A 268 -11.17 2.12 24.57
CA PRO A 268 -11.17 2.20 26.03
C PRO A 268 -11.80 0.94 26.62
N LEU A 269 -11.03 0.26 27.46
CA LEU A 269 -11.56 -0.83 28.30
C LEU A 269 -12.76 -0.30 29.09
N HIS A 270 -13.89 -0.98 29.00
CA HIS A 270 -14.97 -0.78 29.95
C HIS A 270 -14.40 -1.06 31.34
N GLN A 271 -14.16 -0.05 32.12
CA GLN A 271 -14.21 -0.19 33.57
C GLN A 271 -15.69 -0.41 33.91
N SER A 272 -16.11 -1.67 33.87
CA SER A 272 -17.34 -2.09 34.55
C SER A 272 -17.01 -2.08 36.02
N GLY A 273 -17.44 -1.00 36.71
CA GLY A 273 -17.58 -0.96 38.16
C GLY A 273 -18.74 -1.82 38.60
#